data_e8e198cfa54924121aea2ab3ed839a59
#
_entry.id   e8e198cfa54924121aea2ab3ed839a59
#
_cell.length_a   1.000
_cell.length_b   1.000
_cell.length_c   1.000
_cell.angle_alpha   90.00
_cell.angle_beta   90.00
_cell.angle_gamma   90.00
#
_symmetry.space_group_name_H-M   'P 1'
#
loop_
_entity.id
_entity.type
_entity.pdbx_description
1 polymer ?
#
loop_
_entity_poly.entity_id
_entity_poly.type
_entity_poly.pdbx_seq_one_letter_code
_entity_poly.pdbx_strand_id
1 'polypeptide(L)'
;VCIGLQLIKKGIPVTIFDKNDPGSMSSYGNAGHFSPYAVVQLNRPDVIYDIPKMLLSSYGPLALKWNYIPKMIPWILKYLKSSTKKSMMHTTKYMHQILDLSLDAYDEILSEIDTTNLVERKGIIYIWTNKNIKSRNMEIKIRNDLGIKQRLLTKEEVLNLEPNLNPVFDAGVIYDYAYHARDPKEITKKLFELFLNSGWKFKKEEVLSVEQTKYNQTQV
;
A
#
# COMPACT_ATOMS: atom_id res chain seq x y z
N VAL A 1 -6.90 14.13 -2.75
CA VAL A 1 -7.17 14.47 -4.18
C VAL A 1 -8.13 13.46 -4.78
N CYS A 2 -7.83 12.16 -4.86
CA CYS A 2 -8.69 11.15 -5.52
C CYS A 2 -10.13 11.14 -5.00
N ILE A 3 -10.34 11.19 -3.68
CA ILE A 3 -11.70 11.28 -3.10
C ILE A 3 -12.41 12.56 -3.60
N GLY A 4 -11.70 13.69 -3.63
CA GLY A 4 -12.26 14.95 -4.14
C GLY A 4 -12.72 14.83 -5.59
N LEU A 5 -11.92 14.25 -6.47
CA LEU A 5 -12.27 14.00 -7.87
C LEU A 5 -13.51 13.11 -8.00
N GLN A 6 -13.61 12.03 -7.22
CA GLN A 6 -14.78 11.15 -7.24
C GLN A 6 -16.05 11.82 -6.72
N LEU A 7 -15.94 12.70 -5.73
CA LEU A 7 -17.09 13.50 -5.24
C LEU A 7 -17.57 14.50 -6.28
N ILE A 8 -16.64 15.15 -6.97
CA ILE A 8 -16.93 16.09 -8.05
C ILE A 8 -17.71 15.41 -9.17
N LYS A 9 -17.31 14.22 -9.60
CA LYS A 9 -18.04 13.43 -10.61
C LYS A 9 -19.49 13.15 -10.21
N LYS A 10 -19.78 13.12 -8.90
CA LYS A 10 -21.14 12.98 -8.36
C LYS A 10 -21.86 14.31 -8.16
N GLY A 11 -21.30 15.44 -8.62
CA GLY A 11 -21.88 16.77 -8.46
C GLY A 11 -21.79 17.33 -7.04
N ILE A 12 -20.94 16.76 -6.19
CA ILE A 12 -20.79 17.20 -4.79
C ILE A 12 -19.72 18.29 -4.72
N PRO A 13 -20.02 19.48 -4.16
CA PRO A 13 -19.05 20.54 -3.96
C PRO A 13 -17.93 20.12 -3.02
N VAL A 14 -16.66 20.40 -3.39
CA VAL A 14 -15.50 19.99 -2.62
C VAL A 14 -14.55 21.14 -2.33
N THR A 15 -14.10 21.24 -1.09
CA THR A 15 -12.92 22.03 -0.70
C THR A 15 -11.93 21.11 -0.01
N ILE A 16 -10.69 21.08 -0.49
CA ILE A 16 -9.59 20.32 0.14
C ILE A 16 -8.82 21.27 1.04
N PHE A 17 -8.55 20.82 2.27
CA PHE A 17 -7.65 21.49 3.21
C PHE A 17 -6.42 20.60 3.41
N ASP A 18 -5.22 21.16 3.30
CA ASP A 18 -3.96 20.52 3.67
C ASP A 18 -2.94 21.61 3.99
N LYS A 19 -2.14 21.42 5.04
CA LYS A 19 -1.07 22.35 5.38
C LYS A 19 0.12 22.31 4.41
N ASN A 20 0.25 21.25 3.64
CA ASN A 20 1.32 21.03 2.69
C ASN A 20 0.78 21.06 1.25
N ASP A 21 1.71 21.19 0.31
CA ASP A 21 1.38 21.05 -1.11
C ASP A 21 1.03 19.58 -1.43
N PRO A 22 0.02 19.35 -2.27
CA PRO A 22 -0.37 17.99 -2.66
C PRO A 22 0.80 17.19 -3.22
N GLY A 23 0.95 15.96 -2.74
CA GLY A 23 2.03 15.07 -3.14
C GLY A 23 3.38 15.32 -2.47
N SER A 24 3.53 16.35 -1.62
CA SER A 24 4.82 16.69 -0.99
C SER A 24 5.18 15.84 0.22
N MET A 25 4.24 15.06 0.76
CA MET A 25 4.43 14.24 1.96
C MET A 25 4.48 12.74 1.61
N SER A 26 3.47 11.97 1.98
CA SER A 26 3.48 10.50 1.83
C SER A 26 3.55 9.99 0.38
N SER A 27 3.17 10.80 -0.60
CA SER A 27 3.33 10.49 -2.02
C SER A 27 4.74 10.78 -2.54
N TYR A 28 5.57 11.51 -1.80
CA TYR A 28 6.95 11.77 -2.18
C TYR A 28 7.86 10.64 -1.72
N GLY A 29 8.58 10.03 -2.65
CA GLY A 29 9.60 9.03 -2.36
C GLY A 29 9.08 7.68 -1.85
N ASN A 30 7.79 7.39 -1.98
CA ASN A 30 7.27 6.05 -1.72
C ASN A 30 7.62 5.09 -2.88
N ALA A 31 7.44 3.78 -2.66
CA ALA A 31 7.81 2.75 -3.64
C ALA A 31 6.94 2.71 -4.90
N GLY A 32 5.88 3.49 -4.99
CA GLY A 32 5.05 3.62 -6.19
C GLY A 32 4.27 2.37 -6.61
N HIS A 33 4.16 1.34 -5.77
CA HIS A 33 3.50 0.10 -6.13
C HIS A 33 1.98 0.19 -6.02
N PHE A 34 1.27 -0.15 -7.10
CA PHE A 34 -0.16 -0.45 -7.07
C PHE A 34 -0.31 -1.95 -6.83
N SER A 35 -0.62 -2.33 -5.59
CA SER A 35 -0.47 -3.70 -5.10
C SER A 35 -1.79 -4.34 -4.64
N PRO A 36 -2.74 -4.63 -5.55
CA PRO A 36 -4.02 -5.25 -5.18
C PRO A 36 -3.88 -6.65 -4.58
N TYR A 37 -2.76 -7.30 -4.79
CA TYR A 37 -2.41 -8.61 -4.22
C TYR A 37 -1.88 -8.54 -2.78
N ALA A 38 -1.65 -7.34 -2.22
CA ALA A 38 -1.08 -7.14 -0.88
C ALA A 38 -2.11 -7.35 0.24
N VAL A 39 -2.85 -8.44 0.19
CA VAL A 39 -3.97 -8.76 1.10
C VAL A 39 -3.52 -9.40 2.41
N VAL A 40 -2.33 -10.01 2.45
CA VAL A 40 -1.81 -10.70 3.64
C VAL A 40 -1.07 -9.71 4.52
N GLN A 41 -1.56 -9.53 5.74
CA GLN A 41 -0.96 -8.59 6.71
C GLN A 41 0.39 -9.09 7.25
N LEU A 42 1.23 -8.16 7.73
CA LEU A 42 2.54 -8.47 8.32
C LEU A 42 2.45 -9.04 9.74
N ASN A 43 1.44 -8.67 10.53
CA ASN A 43 1.24 -9.13 11.90
C ASN A 43 0.58 -10.52 11.93
N ARG A 44 1.27 -11.52 11.44
CA ARG A 44 0.82 -12.90 11.39
C ARG A 44 1.64 -13.79 12.34
N PRO A 45 1.13 -14.97 12.74
CA PRO A 45 1.76 -15.78 13.78
C PRO A 45 3.20 -16.19 13.48
N ASP A 46 3.52 -16.54 12.23
CA ASP A 46 4.85 -16.97 11.80
C ASP A 46 5.90 -15.85 11.95
N VAL A 47 5.54 -14.60 11.66
CA VAL A 47 6.45 -13.45 11.81
C VAL A 47 6.77 -13.16 13.26
N ILE A 48 5.81 -13.35 14.18
CA ILE A 48 6.04 -13.12 15.62
C ILE A 48 7.16 -14.01 16.17
N TYR A 49 7.20 -15.26 15.76
CA TYR A 49 8.26 -16.20 16.19
C TYR A 49 9.65 -15.77 15.68
N ASP A 50 9.72 -15.02 14.58
CA ASP A 50 10.97 -14.52 14.01
C ASP A 50 11.44 -13.18 14.62
N ILE A 51 10.60 -12.47 15.38
CA ILE A 51 10.94 -11.17 16.00
C ILE A 51 12.25 -11.22 16.80
N PRO A 52 12.49 -12.19 17.71
CA PRO A 52 13.74 -12.23 18.47
C PRO A 52 14.97 -12.33 17.57
N LYS A 53 14.91 -13.14 16.51
CA LYS A 53 15.98 -13.28 15.54
C LYS A 53 16.20 -12.01 14.72
N MET A 54 15.15 -11.30 14.35
CA MET A 54 15.22 -10.03 13.63
C MET A 54 15.89 -8.95 14.48
N LEU A 55 15.63 -8.93 15.79
CA LEU A 55 16.22 -7.98 16.73
C LEU A 55 17.70 -8.24 17.04
N LEU A 56 18.10 -9.50 17.02
CA LEU A 56 19.50 -9.90 17.28
C LEU A 56 20.40 -9.74 16.06
N SER A 57 19.84 -9.51 14.88
CA SER A 57 20.59 -9.35 13.64
C SER A 57 20.92 -7.88 13.41
N SER A 58 22.20 -7.56 13.23
CA SER A 58 22.67 -6.21 12.87
C SER A 58 22.13 -5.72 11.51
N TYR A 59 21.71 -6.64 10.65
CA TYR A 59 21.11 -6.40 9.33
C TYR A 59 19.63 -6.77 9.30
N GLY A 60 19.01 -6.94 10.49
CA GLY A 60 17.60 -7.31 10.60
C GLY A 60 16.66 -6.18 10.14
N PRO A 61 15.48 -6.54 9.64
CA PRO A 61 14.49 -5.54 9.18
C PRO A 61 13.82 -4.81 10.36
N LEU A 62 14.08 -5.21 11.60
CA LEU A 62 13.45 -4.65 12.80
C LEU A 62 14.49 -4.00 13.70
N ALA A 63 14.36 -2.69 13.91
CA ALA A 63 15.15 -1.94 14.86
C ALA A 63 14.26 -1.36 15.98
N LEU A 64 14.64 -1.54 17.22
CA LEU A 64 13.92 -1.01 18.38
C LEU A 64 14.71 0.12 19.05
N LYS A 65 14.01 1.21 19.34
CA LYS A 65 14.51 2.26 20.23
C LYS A 65 14.14 1.88 21.66
N TRP A 66 15.07 1.28 22.39
CA TRP A 66 14.85 0.66 23.70
C TRP A 66 14.19 1.56 24.73
N ASN A 67 14.58 2.84 24.79
CA ASN A 67 13.98 3.84 25.69
C ASN A 67 12.54 4.21 25.34
N TYR A 68 12.03 3.81 24.15
CA TYR A 68 10.66 4.04 23.73
C TYR A 68 9.73 2.85 23.99
N ILE A 69 10.27 1.66 24.29
CA ILE A 69 9.51 0.43 24.53
C ILE A 69 8.39 0.60 25.56
N PRO A 70 8.63 1.22 26.75
CA PRO A 70 7.58 1.38 27.75
C PRO A 70 6.33 2.10 27.19
N LYS A 71 6.53 3.09 26.32
CA LYS A 71 5.43 3.81 25.66
C LYS A 71 4.72 2.96 24.61
N MET A 72 5.41 1.98 24.04
CA MET A 72 4.86 1.07 23.00
C MET A 72 4.11 -0.13 23.58
N ILE A 73 4.26 -0.46 24.87
CA ILE A 73 3.64 -1.65 25.47
C ILE A 73 2.15 -1.79 25.13
N PRO A 74 1.28 -0.76 25.27
CA PRO A 74 -0.13 -0.90 24.94
C PRO A 74 -0.38 -1.26 23.47
N TRP A 75 0.44 -0.72 22.57
CA TRP A 75 0.39 -1.04 21.15
C TRP A 75 0.89 -2.47 20.87
N ILE A 76 2.01 -2.87 21.49
CA ILE A 76 2.57 -4.23 21.35
C ILE A 76 1.55 -5.28 21.78
N LEU A 77 0.86 -5.08 22.89
CA LEU A 77 -0.17 -6.00 23.37
C LEU A 77 -1.33 -6.14 22.38
N LYS A 78 -1.80 -5.03 21.78
CA LYS A 78 -2.82 -5.04 20.74
C LYS A 78 -2.31 -5.73 19.48
N TYR A 79 -1.08 -5.48 19.07
CA TYR A 79 -0.43 -6.12 17.94
C TYR A 79 -0.39 -7.64 18.13
N LEU A 80 0.11 -8.13 19.25
CA LEU A 80 0.16 -9.57 19.57
C LEU A 80 -1.24 -10.19 19.60
N LYS A 81 -2.22 -9.53 20.21
CA LYS A 81 -3.62 -10.00 20.25
C LYS A 81 -4.22 -10.11 18.84
N SER A 82 -3.88 -9.22 17.92
CA SER A 82 -4.36 -9.24 16.54
C SER A 82 -3.59 -10.21 15.64
N SER A 83 -2.45 -10.74 16.08
CA SER A 83 -1.57 -11.60 15.29
C SER A 83 -1.95 -13.08 15.37
N THR A 84 -3.23 -13.38 15.41
CA THR A 84 -3.75 -14.76 15.38
C THR A 84 -4.14 -15.16 13.97
N LYS A 85 -4.14 -16.48 13.68
CA LYS A 85 -4.59 -17.00 12.39
C LYS A 85 -6.02 -16.56 12.05
N LYS A 86 -6.91 -16.54 13.05
CA LYS A 86 -8.30 -16.09 12.88
C LYS A 86 -8.36 -14.61 12.48
N SER A 87 -7.63 -13.74 13.17
CA SER A 87 -7.55 -12.31 12.85
C SER A 87 -6.94 -12.08 11.48
N MET A 88 -5.84 -12.79 11.15
CA MET A 88 -5.20 -12.72 9.85
C MET A 88 -6.19 -13.06 8.72
N MET A 89 -6.87 -14.18 8.80
CA MET A 89 -7.84 -14.60 7.77
C MET A 89 -9.01 -13.63 7.64
N HIS A 90 -9.51 -13.10 8.76
CA HIS A 90 -10.56 -12.09 8.78
C HIS A 90 -10.10 -10.82 8.04
N THR A 91 -8.96 -10.26 8.44
CA THR A 91 -8.41 -9.04 7.82
C THR A 91 -8.12 -9.26 6.33
N THR A 92 -7.49 -10.38 5.97
CA THR A 92 -7.18 -10.73 4.59
C THR A 92 -8.43 -10.74 3.70
N LYS A 93 -9.53 -11.33 4.18
CA LYS A 93 -10.80 -11.36 3.45
C LYS A 93 -11.33 -9.95 3.12
N TYR A 94 -11.37 -9.06 4.11
CA TYR A 94 -11.89 -7.71 3.90
C TYR A 94 -10.91 -6.80 3.14
N MET A 95 -9.62 -6.98 3.36
CA MET A 95 -8.61 -6.30 2.55
C MET A 95 -8.73 -6.67 1.07
N HIS A 96 -8.96 -7.95 0.76
CA HIS A 96 -9.17 -8.38 -0.62
C HIS A 96 -10.39 -7.68 -1.24
N GLN A 97 -11.52 -7.62 -0.55
CA GLN A 97 -12.73 -6.96 -1.06
C GLN A 97 -12.50 -5.47 -1.44
N ILE A 98 -11.63 -4.78 -0.70
CA ILE A 98 -11.29 -3.37 -0.98
C ILE A 98 -10.25 -3.27 -2.09
N LEU A 99 -9.20 -4.10 -2.02
CA LEU A 99 -8.07 -4.02 -2.95
C LEU A 99 -8.42 -4.54 -4.35
N ASP A 100 -9.36 -5.48 -4.45
CA ASP A 100 -9.82 -6.03 -5.73
C ASP A 100 -10.43 -4.95 -6.65
N LEU A 101 -11.05 -3.93 -6.05
CA LEU A 101 -11.61 -2.79 -6.77
C LEU A 101 -10.59 -1.68 -7.07
N SER A 102 -9.38 -1.77 -6.53
CA SER A 102 -8.46 -0.63 -6.51
C SER A 102 -7.90 -0.26 -7.88
N LEU A 103 -7.58 -1.25 -8.73
CA LEU A 103 -7.00 -0.97 -10.04
C LEU A 103 -8.02 -0.34 -10.98
N ASP A 104 -9.25 -0.85 -11.02
CA ASP A 104 -10.33 -0.28 -11.84
C ASP A 104 -10.61 1.18 -11.44
N ALA A 105 -10.64 1.45 -10.12
CA ALA A 105 -10.81 2.80 -9.60
C ALA A 105 -9.62 3.72 -9.94
N TYR A 106 -8.39 3.18 -9.95
CA TYR A 106 -7.22 3.95 -10.39
C TYR A 106 -7.21 4.16 -11.90
N ASP A 107 -7.56 3.16 -12.70
CA ASP A 107 -7.62 3.27 -14.15
C ASP A 107 -8.61 4.34 -14.59
N GLU A 108 -9.77 4.42 -13.93
CA GLU A 108 -10.75 5.48 -14.16
C GLU A 108 -10.16 6.87 -13.93
N ILE A 109 -9.47 7.10 -12.80
CA ILE A 109 -8.91 8.42 -12.47
C ILE A 109 -7.67 8.72 -13.33
N LEU A 110 -6.81 7.74 -13.55
CA LEU A 110 -5.57 7.92 -14.31
C LEU A 110 -5.83 8.15 -15.80
N SER A 111 -6.96 7.70 -16.34
CA SER A 111 -7.34 7.98 -17.72
C SER A 111 -7.61 9.46 -18.02
N GLU A 112 -7.83 10.27 -16.99
CA GLU A 112 -8.11 11.71 -17.11
C GLU A 112 -6.85 12.59 -17.12
N ILE A 113 -5.67 11.99 -16.93
CA ILE A 113 -4.38 12.70 -16.96
C ILE A 113 -3.41 11.98 -17.89
N ASP A 114 -2.44 12.73 -18.41
CA ASP A 114 -1.31 12.12 -19.11
C ASP A 114 -0.42 11.37 -18.13
N THR A 115 -0.44 10.04 -18.22
CA THR A 115 0.38 9.12 -17.42
C THR A 115 1.62 8.61 -18.15
N THR A 116 1.90 9.13 -19.35
CA THR A 116 3.08 8.74 -20.14
C THR A 116 4.35 8.94 -19.28
N ASN A 117 5.16 7.88 -19.22
CA ASN A 117 6.36 7.82 -18.39
C ASN A 117 6.14 7.92 -16.86
N LEU A 118 4.90 7.98 -16.37
CA LEU A 118 4.59 8.05 -14.94
C LEU A 118 4.10 6.72 -14.39
N VAL A 119 3.42 5.89 -15.18
CA VAL A 119 2.89 4.59 -14.76
C VAL A 119 3.40 3.50 -15.69
N GLU A 120 4.01 2.48 -15.11
CA GLU A 120 4.41 1.26 -15.82
C GLU A 120 3.50 0.09 -15.45
N ARG A 121 3.01 -0.61 -16.50
CA ARG A 121 2.12 -1.77 -16.40
C ARG A 121 2.86 -3.05 -16.76
N LYS A 122 4.00 -3.29 -16.11
CA LYS A 122 4.88 -4.44 -16.38
C LYS A 122 4.78 -5.55 -15.36
N GLY A 123 3.87 -5.40 -14.39
CA GLY A 123 3.77 -6.29 -13.26
C GLY A 123 4.79 -5.99 -12.17
N ILE A 124 4.73 -6.76 -11.10
CA ILE A 124 5.65 -6.67 -9.95
C ILE A 124 6.10 -8.07 -9.58
N ILE A 125 7.40 -8.25 -9.38
CA ILE A 125 8.02 -9.50 -8.98
C ILE A 125 8.38 -9.45 -7.50
N TYR A 126 7.95 -10.48 -6.75
CA TYR A 126 8.45 -10.77 -5.42
C TYR A 126 9.42 -11.94 -5.48
N ILE A 127 10.57 -11.78 -4.87
CA ILE A 127 11.60 -12.82 -4.77
C ILE A 127 11.80 -13.23 -3.32
N TRP A 128 12.21 -14.49 -3.08
CA TRP A 128 12.48 -15.00 -1.75
C TRP A 128 13.54 -16.11 -1.75
N THR A 129 14.08 -16.35 -0.57
CA THR A 129 14.97 -17.48 -0.29
C THR A 129 14.20 -18.64 0.33
N ASN A 130 14.70 -19.87 0.18
CA ASN A 130 14.08 -21.09 0.74
C ASN A 130 13.99 -21.10 2.27
N LYS A 131 14.70 -20.21 2.95
CA LYS A 131 14.60 -20.06 4.42
C LYS A 131 13.17 -19.80 4.90
N ASN A 132 12.33 -19.18 4.04
CA ASN A 132 10.97 -18.79 4.37
C ASN A 132 9.89 -19.58 3.58
N ILE A 133 10.22 -20.79 3.13
CA ILE A 133 9.35 -21.57 2.24
C ILE A 133 7.96 -21.85 2.81
N LYS A 134 7.83 -22.06 4.13
CA LYS A 134 6.52 -22.31 4.78
C LYS A 134 5.63 -21.08 4.73
N SER A 135 6.18 -19.91 5.07
CA SER A 135 5.50 -18.62 5.02
C SER A 135 5.07 -18.28 3.59
N ARG A 136 5.97 -18.44 2.64
CA ARG A 136 5.71 -18.28 1.22
C ARG A 136 4.54 -19.13 0.72
N ASN A 137 4.59 -20.45 0.99
CA ASN A 137 3.56 -21.37 0.51
C ASN A 137 2.19 -21.06 1.13
N MET A 138 2.16 -20.60 2.38
CA MET A 138 0.93 -20.11 3.02
C MET A 138 0.38 -18.88 2.28
N GLU A 139 1.22 -17.89 1.98
CA GLU A 139 0.80 -16.68 1.25
C GLU A 139 0.31 -16.99 -0.16
N ILE A 140 1.02 -17.86 -0.90
CA ILE A 140 0.61 -18.31 -2.24
C ILE A 140 -0.76 -18.98 -2.15
N LYS A 141 -0.93 -19.90 -1.18
CA LYS A 141 -2.22 -20.58 -0.98
C LYS A 141 -3.36 -19.60 -0.67
N ILE A 142 -3.15 -18.66 0.25
CA ILE A 142 -4.16 -17.66 0.60
C ILE A 142 -4.58 -16.84 -0.63
N ARG A 143 -3.62 -16.40 -1.45
CA ARG A 143 -3.94 -15.65 -2.67
C ARG A 143 -4.67 -16.49 -3.70
N ASN A 144 -4.28 -17.76 -3.88
CA ASN A 144 -5.01 -18.69 -4.75
C ASN A 144 -6.45 -18.92 -4.28
N ASP A 145 -6.64 -19.14 -2.95
CA ASP A 145 -7.96 -19.35 -2.35
C ASP A 145 -8.88 -18.12 -2.52
N LEU A 146 -8.30 -16.92 -2.68
CA LEU A 146 -9.01 -15.67 -2.97
C LEU A 146 -9.14 -15.36 -4.47
N GLY A 147 -8.65 -16.20 -5.36
CA GLY A 147 -8.70 -15.97 -6.80
C GLY A 147 -7.72 -14.92 -7.32
N ILE A 148 -6.76 -14.48 -6.50
CA ILE A 148 -5.74 -13.51 -6.90
C ILE A 148 -4.80 -14.17 -7.91
N LYS A 149 -4.73 -13.61 -9.12
CA LYS A 149 -3.87 -14.10 -10.19
C LYS A 149 -2.40 -13.90 -9.81
N GLN A 150 -1.64 -14.98 -9.84
CA GLN A 150 -0.21 -14.97 -9.59
C GLN A 150 0.47 -16.09 -10.39
N ARG A 151 1.71 -15.86 -10.83
CA ARG A 151 2.50 -16.86 -11.54
C ARG A 151 3.82 -17.06 -10.80
N LEU A 152 4.09 -18.33 -10.43
CA LEU A 152 5.35 -18.70 -9.81
C LEU A 152 6.47 -18.66 -10.86
N LEU A 153 7.62 -18.19 -10.46
CA LEU A 153 8.81 -18.08 -11.30
C LEU A 153 9.96 -18.91 -10.71
N THR A 154 10.64 -19.63 -11.56
CA THR A 154 11.96 -20.19 -11.23
C THR A 154 12.99 -19.05 -11.11
N LYS A 155 14.15 -19.36 -10.57
CA LYS A 155 15.25 -18.40 -10.49
C LYS A 155 15.66 -17.90 -11.88
N GLU A 156 15.74 -18.80 -12.85
CA GLU A 156 16.09 -18.49 -14.23
C GLU A 156 15.08 -17.55 -14.89
N GLU A 157 13.80 -17.81 -14.70
CA GLU A 157 12.74 -16.94 -15.21
C GLU A 157 12.79 -15.53 -14.60
N VAL A 158 13.09 -15.43 -13.29
CA VAL A 158 13.29 -14.11 -12.65
C VAL A 158 14.49 -13.39 -13.26
N LEU A 159 15.64 -14.08 -13.44
CA LEU A 159 16.83 -13.48 -14.03
C LEU A 159 16.64 -13.10 -15.50
N ASN A 160 15.80 -13.81 -16.24
CA ASN A 160 15.44 -13.42 -17.60
C ASN A 160 14.59 -12.12 -17.64
N LEU A 161 13.74 -11.90 -16.65
CA LEU A 161 12.94 -10.69 -16.54
C LEU A 161 13.75 -9.50 -15.98
N GLU A 162 14.63 -9.78 -15.01
CA GLU A 162 15.44 -8.79 -14.31
C GLU A 162 16.92 -9.23 -14.27
N PRO A 163 17.67 -9.08 -15.38
CA PRO A 163 19.03 -9.61 -15.51
C PRO A 163 20.05 -8.99 -14.55
N ASN A 164 19.75 -7.80 -14.03
CA ASN A 164 20.65 -7.07 -13.11
C ASN A 164 20.47 -7.48 -11.64
N LEU A 165 19.54 -8.38 -11.30
CA LEU A 165 19.38 -8.86 -9.94
C LEU A 165 20.55 -9.76 -9.52
N ASN A 166 21.08 -9.52 -8.31
CA ASN A 166 22.03 -10.45 -7.71
C ASN A 166 21.31 -11.78 -7.40
N PRO A 167 21.78 -12.95 -7.87
CA PRO A 167 21.11 -14.25 -7.77
C PRO A 167 21.14 -14.87 -6.37
N VAL A 168 20.93 -14.11 -5.31
CA VAL A 168 20.89 -14.56 -3.90
C VAL A 168 19.52 -15.09 -3.46
N PHE A 169 18.56 -15.17 -4.37
CA PHE A 169 17.22 -15.70 -4.16
C PHE A 169 17.06 -17.09 -4.81
N ASP A 170 15.99 -17.81 -4.45
CA ASP A 170 15.71 -19.16 -4.94
C ASP A 170 14.53 -19.22 -5.92
N ALA A 171 13.57 -18.36 -5.78
CA ALA A 171 12.36 -18.31 -6.63
C ALA A 171 11.67 -16.96 -6.53
N GLY A 172 10.68 -16.75 -7.37
CA GLY A 172 9.84 -15.56 -7.38
C GLY A 172 8.35 -15.85 -7.62
N VAL A 173 7.54 -14.81 -7.49
CA VAL A 173 6.18 -14.73 -7.98
C VAL A 173 5.98 -13.41 -8.69
N ILE A 174 5.28 -13.43 -9.81
CA ILE A 174 4.91 -12.21 -10.55
C ILE A 174 3.40 -12.00 -10.48
N TYR A 175 3.03 -10.75 -10.34
CA TYR A 175 1.67 -10.21 -10.47
C TYR A 175 1.64 -9.36 -11.73
N ASP A 176 1.42 -10.00 -12.88
CA ASP A 176 1.53 -9.38 -14.22
C ASP A 176 0.61 -8.16 -14.41
N TYR A 177 -0.49 -8.10 -13.66
CA TYR A 177 -1.49 -7.01 -13.72
C TYR A 177 -1.18 -5.83 -12.80
N ALA A 178 -0.16 -5.90 -11.97
CA ALA A 178 0.21 -4.83 -11.05
C ALA A 178 0.92 -3.67 -11.78
N TYR A 179 0.82 -2.47 -11.21
CA TYR A 179 1.40 -1.25 -11.77
C TYR A 179 2.50 -0.72 -10.88
N HIS A 180 3.36 0.10 -11.48
CA HIS A 180 4.39 0.86 -10.78
C HIS A 180 4.32 2.33 -11.20
N ALA A 181 4.22 3.22 -10.22
CA ALA A 181 4.37 4.66 -10.43
C ALA A 181 5.83 5.03 -10.33
N ARG A 182 6.41 5.57 -11.41
CA ARG A 182 7.78 6.09 -11.41
C ARG A 182 7.95 7.31 -10.52
N ASP A 183 6.93 8.17 -10.52
CA ASP A 183 6.88 9.36 -9.66
C ASP A 183 5.47 9.53 -9.08
N PRO A 184 5.22 8.99 -7.87
CA PRO A 184 3.93 9.13 -7.18
C PRO A 184 3.57 10.59 -6.84
N LYS A 185 4.58 11.45 -6.61
CA LYS A 185 4.37 12.87 -6.36
C LYS A 185 3.83 13.56 -7.62
N GLU A 186 4.44 13.30 -8.77
CA GLU A 186 4.01 13.92 -10.03
C GLU A 186 2.61 13.45 -10.45
N ILE A 187 2.27 12.17 -10.24
CA ILE A 187 0.89 11.68 -10.42
C ILE A 187 -0.07 12.45 -9.53
N THR A 188 0.25 12.60 -8.24
CA THR A 188 -0.61 13.34 -7.29
C THR A 188 -0.79 14.79 -7.72
N LYS A 189 0.27 15.43 -8.22
CA LYS A 189 0.25 16.80 -8.72
C LYS A 189 -0.65 16.95 -9.94
N LYS A 190 -0.53 16.08 -10.94
CA LYS A 190 -1.40 16.10 -12.14
C LYS A 190 -2.87 15.90 -11.77
N LEU A 191 -3.18 14.96 -10.87
CA LEU A 191 -4.53 14.76 -10.35
C LEU A 191 -5.04 15.98 -9.57
N PHE A 192 -4.16 16.69 -8.88
CA PHE A 192 -4.51 17.92 -8.19
C PHE A 192 -4.76 19.09 -9.16
N GLU A 193 -3.98 19.20 -10.22
CA GLU A 193 -4.24 20.19 -11.29
C GLU A 193 -5.58 19.92 -11.96
N LEU A 194 -5.92 18.66 -12.23
CA LEU A 194 -7.25 18.27 -12.71
C LEU A 194 -8.36 18.70 -11.75
N PHE A 195 -8.15 18.51 -10.44
CA PHE A 195 -9.09 18.93 -9.40
C PHE A 195 -9.32 20.46 -9.43
N LEU A 196 -8.26 21.26 -9.51
CA LEU A 196 -8.37 22.72 -9.58
C LEU A 196 -9.06 23.20 -10.87
N ASN A 197 -8.69 22.60 -12.01
CA ASN A 197 -9.27 22.91 -13.31
C ASN A 197 -10.78 22.60 -13.37
N SER A 198 -11.26 21.70 -12.51
CA SER A 198 -12.69 21.41 -12.33
C SER A 198 -13.43 22.49 -11.53
N GLY A 199 -12.77 23.60 -11.15
CA GLY A 199 -13.37 24.77 -10.49
C GLY A 199 -13.53 24.65 -8.97
N TRP A 200 -12.92 23.65 -8.34
CA TRP A 200 -13.02 23.42 -6.89
C TRP A 200 -11.86 24.06 -6.12
N LYS A 201 -12.00 24.12 -4.79
CA LYS A 201 -11.11 24.93 -3.95
C LYS A 201 -10.11 24.09 -3.19
N PHE A 202 -8.89 24.59 -3.14
CA PHE A 202 -7.85 24.13 -2.21
C PHE A 202 -7.49 25.25 -1.24
N LYS A 203 -7.41 24.95 0.04
CA LYS A 203 -6.92 25.83 1.07
C LYS A 203 -5.69 25.23 1.72
N LYS A 204 -4.56 25.93 1.64
CA LYS A 204 -3.32 25.52 2.28
C LYS A 204 -3.33 25.92 3.75
N GLU A 205 -4.13 25.20 4.53
CA GLU A 205 -4.40 25.48 5.93
C GLU A 205 -4.38 24.16 6.72
N GLU A 206 -3.90 24.20 7.98
CA GLU A 206 -3.94 23.04 8.86
C GLU A 206 -5.30 22.95 9.54
N VAL A 207 -5.98 21.82 9.41
CA VAL A 207 -7.22 21.55 10.15
C VAL A 207 -6.85 21.18 11.59
N LEU A 208 -7.26 22.01 12.55
CA LEU A 208 -6.97 21.81 13.97
C LEU A 208 -8.08 21.03 14.68
N SER A 209 -9.33 21.28 14.31
CA SER A 209 -10.49 20.58 14.86
C SER A 209 -11.59 20.45 13.82
N VAL A 210 -12.46 19.47 14.02
CA VAL A 210 -13.70 19.30 13.24
C VAL A 210 -14.82 19.19 14.26
N GLU A 211 -15.76 20.15 14.22
CA GLU A 211 -16.87 20.23 15.17
C GLU A 211 -18.20 20.09 14.46
N GLN A 212 -19.12 19.36 15.07
CA GLN A 212 -20.48 19.28 14.60
C GLN A 212 -21.32 20.34 15.30
N THR A 213 -21.88 21.26 14.55
CA THR A 213 -22.72 22.31 15.12
C THR A 213 -24.07 21.75 15.58
N LYS A 214 -24.79 22.51 16.44
CA LYS A 214 -26.13 22.14 16.92
C LYS A 214 -27.16 21.94 15.78
N TYR A 215 -26.87 22.42 14.57
CA TYR A 215 -27.70 22.29 13.38
C TYR A 215 -27.24 21.16 12.45
N ASN A 216 -26.46 20.21 12.95
CA ASN A 216 -25.92 19.08 12.17
C ASN A 216 -24.98 19.50 11.00
N GLN A 217 -24.45 20.71 11.06
CA GLN A 217 -23.45 21.20 10.11
C GLN A 217 -22.04 20.92 10.66
N THR A 218 -21.11 20.56 9.79
CA THR A 218 -19.70 20.40 10.16
C THR A 218 -18.97 21.72 9.97
N GLN A 219 -18.26 22.15 11.02
CA GLN A 219 -17.36 23.30 10.98
C GLN A 219 -15.90 22.83 11.09
N VAL A 220 -15.03 23.43 10.28
CA VAL A 220 -13.59 23.12 10.20
C VAL A 220 -12.78 24.34 10.57
#